data_058521f13ece8cdc7cee04209338de21
#
_entry.id   058521f13ece8cdc7cee04209338de21
#
_cell.length_a   1.000
_cell.length_b   1.000
_cell.length_c   1.000
_cell.angle_alpha   90.00
_cell.angle_beta   90.00
_cell.angle_gamma   90.00
#
_symmetry.space_group_name_H-M   'P 1'
#
loop_
_entity.id
_entity.type
_entity.pdbx_description
1 polymer ?
#
loop_
_entity_poly.entity_id
_entity_poly.type
_entity_poly.pdbx_seq_one_letter_code
_entity_poly.pdbx_strand_id
1 'polypeptide(L)'
;MSKKKILIPFIIFSTLLTTTSVYVYQMLFAPNFLINQKDKFVIIEDNTSFEELRENLIEDTLLNDVISFSVLSKLMSYDQNIKIGAYKVKMNMSNYDLISMLRSGNQTPIKLTFSYARKIDDLAEKLTDKLRMTKEDLTTCLLYTSPSPRDLYQ
;
A
#
# COMPACT_ATOMS: atom_id res chain seq x y z
N MET A 1 5.96 -37.16 43.62
CA MET A 1 6.56 -36.68 42.35
C MET A 1 7.43 -35.48 42.66
N SER A 2 8.70 -35.49 42.26
CA SER A 2 9.65 -34.43 42.64
C SER A 2 9.23 -33.10 41.99
N LYS A 3 9.11 -32.04 42.78
CA LYS A 3 8.78 -30.66 42.32
C LYS A 3 9.66 -30.21 41.15
N LYS A 4 10.89 -30.71 41.06
CA LYS A 4 11.82 -30.45 39.95
C LYS A 4 11.33 -30.99 38.61
N LYS A 5 10.57 -32.11 38.57
CA LYS A 5 10.04 -32.68 37.30
C LYS A 5 8.97 -31.82 36.65
N ILE A 6 8.30 -30.98 37.42
CA ILE A 6 7.27 -30.06 36.94
C ILE A 6 7.87 -28.67 36.64
N LEU A 7 8.89 -28.28 37.41
CA LEU A 7 9.52 -26.96 37.27
C LEU A 7 10.25 -26.79 35.91
N ILE A 8 10.99 -27.81 35.48
CA ILE A 8 11.75 -27.77 34.22
C ILE A 8 10.87 -27.55 33.01
N PRO A 9 9.80 -28.36 32.75
CA PRO A 9 8.94 -28.14 31.62
C PRO A 9 8.19 -26.80 31.70
N PHE A 10 7.86 -26.33 32.90
CA PHE A 10 7.24 -25.01 33.09
C PHE A 10 8.18 -23.87 32.68
N ILE A 11 9.45 -23.93 33.03
CA ILE A 11 10.45 -22.93 32.61
C ILE A 11 10.62 -22.95 31.08
N ILE A 12 10.75 -24.16 30.48
CA ILE A 12 10.88 -24.31 29.04
C ILE A 12 9.64 -23.71 28.31
N PHE A 13 8.45 -24.01 28.78
CA PHE A 13 7.21 -23.48 28.22
C PHE A 13 7.14 -21.96 28.35
N SER A 14 7.48 -21.42 29.52
CA SER A 14 7.50 -19.96 29.74
C SER A 14 8.50 -19.25 28.84
N THR A 15 9.72 -19.80 28.71
CA THR A 15 10.72 -19.20 27.79
C THR A 15 10.30 -19.27 26.33
N LEU A 16 9.73 -20.42 25.92
CA LEU A 16 9.19 -20.55 24.55
C LEU A 16 8.07 -19.55 24.28
N LEU A 17 7.14 -19.40 25.22
CA LEU A 17 6.03 -18.46 25.11
C LEU A 17 6.52 -17.01 25.00
N THR A 18 7.46 -16.60 25.85
CA THR A 18 8.00 -15.24 25.81
C THR A 18 8.77 -14.97 24.52
N THR A 19 9.61 -15.92 24.07
CA THR A 19 10.36 -15.78 22.81
C THR A 19 9.41 -15.65 21.61
N THR A 20 8.38 -16.48 21.54
CA THR A 20 7.36 -16.42 20.48
C THR A 20 6.60 -15.08 20.52
N SER A 21 6.24 -14.61 21.72
CA SER A 21 5.55 -13.31 21.87
C SER A 21 6.39 -12.15 21.37
N VAL A 22 7.68 -12.12 21.71
CA VAL A 22 8.62 -11.09 21.24
C VAL A 22 8.78 -11.16 19.72
N TYR A 23 8.89 -12.34 19.15
CA TYR A 23 9.00 -12.51 17.70
C TYR A 23 7.75 -12.00 16.95
N VAL A 24 6.57 -12.36 17.43
CA VAL A 24 5.30 -11.87 16.86
C VAL A 24 5.21 -10.35 16.97
N TYR A 25 5.60 -9.79 18.11
CA TYR A 25 5.62 -8.34 18.28
C TYR A 25 6.56 -7.66 17.28
N GLN A 26 7.76 -8.18 17.09
CA GLN A 26 8.71 -7.65 16.11
C GLN A 26 8.17 -7.77 14.69
N MET A 27 7.58 -8.90 14.31
CA MET A 27 6.97 -9.11 12.99
C MET A 27 5.87 -8.08 12.67
N LEU A 28 5.09 -7.68 13.68
CA LEU A 28 3.99 -6.72 13.52
C LEU A 28 4.49 -5.26 13.49
N PHE A 29 5.32 -4.89 14.46
CA PHE A 29 5.61 -3.49 14.79
C PHE A 29 7.05 -3.06 14.50
N ALA A 30 7.97 -3.97 14.22
CA ALA A 30 9.31 -3.55 13.83
C ALA A 30 9.26 -2.82 12.49
N PRO A 31 10.09 -1.78 12.31
CA PRO A 31 10.19 -1.07 11.05
C PRO A 31 10.77 -2.01 9.99
N ASN A 32 9.99 -2.29 8.96
CA ASN A 32 10.41 -3.18 7.86
C ASN A 32 10.68 -2.39 6.57
N PHE A 33 10.23 -1.15 6.50
CA PHE A 33 10.37 -0.30 5.32
C PHE A 33 11.48 0.73 5.53
N LEU A 34 12.71 0.35 5.13
CA LEU A 34 13.91 1.18 5.26
C LEU A 34 14.12 2.02 3.99
N ILE A 35 13.34 3.06 3.85
CA ILE A 35 13.44 3.96 2.70
C ILE A 35 14.47 5.04 2.97
N ASN A 36 15.48 5.17 2.10
CA ASN A 36 16.48 6.23 2.20
C ASN A 36 15.97 7.61 1.75
N GLN A 37 14.83 7.68 1.11
CA GLN A 37 14.17 8.92 0.66
C GLN A 37 12.92 9.17 1.47
N LYS A 38 12.57 10.44 1.67
CA LYS A 38 11.53 10.87 2.61
C LYS A 38 10.15 10.25 2.41
N ASP A 39 9.78 9.89 1.18
CA ASP A 39 8.47 9.30 0.87
C ASP A 39 8.56 8.58 -0.49
N LYS A 40 8.09 7.36 -0.57
CA LYS A 40 7.96 6.63 -1.83
C LYS A 40 6.50 6.24 -2.06
N PHE A 41 6.05 6.32 -3.30
CA PHE A 41 4.71 5.90 -3.67
C PHE A 41 4.75 4.49 -4.24
N VAL A 42 3.91 3.63 -3.70
CA VAL A 42 3.60 2.32 -4.26
C VAL A 42 2.30 2.45 -5.04
N ILE A 43 2.35 2.16 -6.33
CA ILE A 43 1.19 2.22 -7.22
C ILE A 43 0.76 0.78 -7.48
N ILE A 44 -0.50 0.49 -7.17
CA ILE A 44 -1.13 -0.81 -7.40
C ILE A 44 -2.11 -0.62 -8.55
N GLU A 45 -1.88 -1.31 -9.65
CA GLU A 45 -2.71 -1.27 -10.85
C GLU A 45 -3.85 -2.30 -10.78
N ASP A 46 -4.79 -2.20 -11.71
CA ASP A 46 -5.86 -3.18 -11.83
C ASP A 46 -5.28 -4.56 -12.19
N ASN A 47 -5.81 -5.61 -11.57
CA ASN A 47 -5.35 -6.99 -11.73
C ASN A 47 -3.94 -7.31 -11.19
N THR A 48 -3.30 -6.41 -10.42
CA THR A 48 -2.02 -6.73 -9.77
C THR A 48 -2.21 -7.89 -8.78
N SER A 49 -1.47 -8.97 -8.98
CA SER A 49 -1.46 -10.11 -8.06
C SER A 49 -0.65 -9.80 -6.79
N PHE A 50 -0.87 -10.59 -5.72
CA PHE A 50 -0.08 -10.42 -4.50
C PHE A 50 1.42 -10.70 -4.72
N GLU A 51 1.73 -11.69 -5.56
CA GLU A 51 3.11 -12.03 -5.92
C GLU A 51 3.79 -10.88 -6.65
N GLU A 52 3.13 -10.29 -7.63
CA GLU A 52 3.62 -9.15 -8.39
C GLU A 52 3.84 -7.91 -7.50
N LEU A 53 2.87 -7.62 -6.62
CA LEU A 53 3.03 -6.55 -5.63
C LEU A 53 4.25 -6.78 -4.73
N ARG A 54 4.44 -8.01 -4.26
CA ARG A 54 5.58 -8.38 -3.43
C ARG A 54 6.91 -8.22 -4.18
N GLU A 55 6.97 -8.65 -5.44
CA GLU A 55 8.15 -8.49 -6.29
C GLU A 55 8.49 -7.03 -6.53
N ASN A 56 7.50 -6.20 -6.85
CA ASN A 56 7.67 -4.76 -7.00
C ASN A 56 8.20 -4.10 -5.72
N LEU A 57 7.71 -4.52 -4.56
CA LEU A 57 8.20 -4.01 -3.27
C LEU A 57 9.64 -4.45 -2.97
N ILE A 58 10.06 -5.62 -3.46
CA ILE A 58 11.44 -6.11 -3.34
C ILE A 58 12.36 -5.37 -4.30
N GLU A 59 12.00 -5.26 -5.58
CA GLU A 59 12.78 -4.56 -6.61
C GLU A 59 13.01 -3.11 -6.24
N ASP A 60 12.01 -2.48 -5.68
CA ASP A 60 12.06 -1.12 -5.18
C ASP A 60 12.90 -0.96 -3.89
N THR A 61 13.47 -2.04 -3.38
CA THR A 61 14.26 -2.09 -2.13
C THR A 61 13.49 -1.52 -0.93
N LEU A 62 12.16 -1.66 -0.95
CA LEU A 62 11.31 -1.14 0.12
C LEU A 62 11.20 -2.10 1.30
N LEU A 63 11.28 -3.41 1.04
CA LEU A 63 11.12 -4.47 2.03
C LEU A 63 12.48 -4.97 2.55
N ASN A 64 12.67 -4.90 3.86
CA ASN A 64 13.84 -5.51 4.52
C ASN A 64 13.58 -6.99 4.85
N ASP A 65 12.40 -7.33 5.38
CA ASP A 65 12.00 -8.70 5.71
C ASP A 65 10.73 -9.10 4.92
N VAL A 66 10.96 -9.80 3.83
CA VAL A 66 9.92 -10.28 2.91
C VAL A 66 9.05 -11.37 3.55
N ILE A 67 9.65 -12.20 4.43
CA ILE A 67 8.97 -13.33 5.05
C ILE A 67 7.91 -12.81 6.01
N SER A 68 8.29 -11.91 6.91
CA SER A 68 7.37 -11.29 7.87
C SER A 68 6.22 -10.58 7.19
N PHE A 69 6.50 -9.83 6.11
CA PHE A 69 5.46 -9.17 5.31
C PHE A 69 4.49 -10.18 4.68
N SER A 70 5.01 -11.23 4.06
CA SER A 70 4.19 -12.25 3.38
C SER A 70 3.30 -13.03 4.36
N VAL A 71 3.85 -13.42 5.51
CA VAL A 71 3.09 -14.13 6.55
C VAL A 71 2.00 -13.24 7.11
N LEU A 72 2.30 -12.00 7.42
CA LEU A 72 1.32 -11.07 7.98
C LEU A 72 0.23 -10.69 6.97
N SER A 73 0.58 -10.52 5.70
CA SER A 73 -0.39 -10.26 4.62
C SER A 73 -1.42 -11.39 4.50
N LYS A 74 -0.97 -12.65 4.58
CA LYS A 74 -1.87 -13.82 4.59
C LYS A 74 -2.73 -13.88 5.85
N LEU A 75 -2.14 -13.64 7.02
CA LEU A 75 -2.89 -13.58 8.28
C LEU A 75 -3.98 -12.51 8.27
N MET A 76 -3.72 -11.37 7.66
CA MET A 76 -4.69 -10.29 7.51
C MET A 76 -5.60 -10.44 6.29
N SER A 77 -5.51 -11.55 5.54
CA SER A 77 -6.28 -11.82 4.29
C SER A 77 -6.15 -10.68 3.28
N TYR A 78 -5.00 -10.05 3.23
CA TYR A 78 -4.71 -8.98 2.27
C TYR A 78 -4.44 -9.54 0.87
N ASP A 79 -3.88 -10.74 0.78
CA ASP A 79 -3.65 -11.49 -0.47
C ASP A 79 -4.90 -11.65 -1.35
N GLN A 80 -6.08 -11.64 -0.73
CA GLN A 80 -7.37 -11.77 -1.40
C GLN A 80 -8.10 -10.42 -1.61
N ASN A 81 -7.60 -9.35 -1.02
CA ASN A 81 -8.27 -8.04 -1.00
C ASN A 81 -7.31 -6.91 -1.36
N ILE A 82 -6.66 -7.03 -2.50
CA ILE A 82 -5.76 -5.99 -3.02
C ILE A 82 -6.62 -4.85 -3.58
N LYS A 83 -6.35 -3.63 -3.14
CA LYS A 83 -7.04 -2.44 -3.60
C LYS A 83 -6.13 -1.60 -4.48
N ILE A 84 -6.65 -1.24 -5.64
CA ILE A 84 -6.00 -0.36 -6.61
C ILE A 84 -5.77 1.00 -6.00
N GLY A 85 -4.67 1.65 -6.34
CA GLY A 85 -4.42 3.02 -5.96
C GLY A 85 -2.97 3.37 -5.70
N ALA A 86 -2.73 4.63 -5.38
CA ALA A 86 -1.42 5.15 -5.03
C ALA A 86 -1.29 5.30 -3.50
N TYR A 87 -0.34 4.59 -2.92
CA TYR A 87 -0.12 4.54 -1.49
C TYR A 87 1.23 5.13 -1.14
N LYS A 88 1.24 6.06 -0.22
CA LYS A 88 2.47 6.70 0.23
C LYS A 88 3.09 5.90 1.37
N VAL A 89 4.20 5.23 1.10
CA VAL A 89 4.97 4.50 2.10
C VAL A 89 5.92 5.46 2.80
N LYS A 90 5.82 5.52 4.13
CA LYS A 90 6.67 6.37 4.97
C LYS A 90 7.90 5.60 5.42
N MET A 91 8.97 6.34 5.71
CA MET A 91 10.17 5.79 6.31
C MET A 91 9.87 5.12 7.66
N ASN A 92 10.50 3.99 7.92
CA ASN A 92 10.33 3.20 9.15
C ASN A 92 8.90 2.71 9.43
N MET A 93 8.10 2.54 8.38
CA MET A 93 6.75 1.99 8.50
C MET A 93 6.80 0.52 8.92
N SER A 94 5.90 0.10 9.79
CA SER A 94 5.79 -1.30 10.19
C SER A 94 5.01 -2.13 9.15
N ASN A 95 5.15 -3.45 9.19
CA ASN A 95 4.33 -4.34 8.35
C ASN A 95 2.84 -4.13 8.60
N TYR A 96 2.46 -4.01 9.86
CA TYR A 96 1.06 -3.82 10.24
C TYR A 96 0.47 -2.54 9.66
N ASP A 97 1.20 -1.42 9.76
CA ASP A 97 0.73 -0.12 9.26
C ASP A 97 0.56 -0.13 7.75
N LEU A 98 1.55 -0.69 7.02
CA LEU A 98 1.45 -0.77 5.57
C LEU A 98 0.29 -1.66 5.13
N ILE A 99 0.21 -2.89 5.64
CA ILE A 99 -0.86 -3.82 5.25
C ILE A 99 -2.23 -3.26 5.61
N SER A 100 -2.37 -2.62 6.77
CA SER A 100 -3.61 -1.95 7.18
C SER A 100 -3.99 -0.81 6.23
N MET A 101 -3.02 0.00 5.81
CA MET A 101 -3.22 1.08 4.85
C MET A 101 -3.64 0.54 3.48
N LEU A 102 -2.94 -0.46 2.96
CA LEU A 102 -3.23 -1.10 1.68
C LEU A 102 -4.62 -1.78 1.69
N ARG A 103 -4.92 -2.52 2.76
CA ARG A 103 -6.21 -3.21 2.93
C ARG A 103 -7.39 -2.26 3.09
N SER A 104 -7.22 -1.17 3.83
CA SER A 104 -8.27 -0.16 4.00
C SER A 104 -8.54 0.60 2.70
N GLY A 105 -7.55 0.66 1.80
CA GLY A 105 -7.61 1.48 0.59
C GLY A 105 -7.42 2.96 0.89
N ASN A 106 -6.73 3.29 1.99
CA ASN A 106 -6.46 4.67 2.36
C ASN A 106 -5.36 5.25 1.47
N GLN A 107 -5.77 5.64 0.28
CA GLN A 107 -4.92 6.23 -0.74
C GLN A 107 -4.47 7.63 -0.34
N THR A 108 -3.28 8.00 -0.75
CA THR A 108 -2.80 9.37 -0.56
C THR A 108 -3.25 10.22 -1.74
N PRO A 109 -4.07 11.27 -1.51
CA PRO A 109 -4.52 12.14 -2.58
C PRO A 109 -3.32 12.84 -3.23
N ILE A 110 -3.26 12.79 -4.56
CA ILE A 110 -2.26 13.52 -5.33
C ILE A 110 -2.81 14.92 -5.58
N LYS A 111 -2.09 15.94 -5.12
CA LYS A 111 -2.46 17.32 -5.40
C LYS A 111 -2.10 17.66 -6.85
N LEU A 112 -3.11 17.71 -7.70
CA LEU A 112 -2.96 18.17 -9.07
C LEU A 112 -3.05 19.68 -9.10
N THR A 113 -1.96 20.33 -9.49
CA THR A 113 -1.94 21.78 -9.71
C THR A 113 -1.78 22.00 -11.20
N PHE A 114 -2.77 22.62 -11.82
CA PHE A 114 -2.70 23.00 -13.24
C PHE A 114 -2.74 24.51 -13.37
N SER A 115 -1.91 24.98 -14.27
CA SER A 115 -2.03 26.35 -14.79
C SER A 115 -3.19 26.39 -15.77
N TYR A 116 -3.69 27.56 -16.03
CA TYR A 116 -4.78 27.82 -16.98
C TYR A 116 -4.61 27.02 -18.29
N ALA A 117 -5.64 26.27 -18.68
CA ALA A 117 -5.72 25.55 -19.93
C ALA A 117 -6.89 26.15 -20.74
N ARG A 118 -6.63 26.56 -22.00
CA ARG A 118 -7.65 27.16 -22.87
C ARG A 118 -8.49 26.13 -23.60
N LYS A 119 -7.93 24.94 -23.81
CA LYS A 119 -8.57 23.83 -24.52
C LYS A 119 -8.60 22.58 -23.63
N ILE A 120 -9.60 21.74 -23.86
CA ILE A 120 -9.75 20.46 -23.20
C ILE A 120 -8.54 19.55 -23.50
N ASP A 121 -8.02 19.62 -24.72
CA ASP A 121 -6.83 18.87 -25.14
C ASP A 121 -5.57 19.25 -24.34
N ASP A 122 -5.36 20.54 -24.09
CA ASP A 122 -4.23 21.05 -23.29
C ASP A 122 -4.36 20.61 -21.81
N LEU A 123 -5.61 20.52 -21.32
CA LEU A 123 -5.89 20.02 -19.98
C LEU A 123 -5.65 18.51 -19.89
N ALA A 124 -6.13 17.76 -20.88
CA ALA A 124 -5.94 16.32 -20.95
C ALA A 124 -4.44 15.96 -21.00
N GLU A 125 -3.65 16.65 -21.82
CA GLU A 125 -2.21 16.42 -21.92
C GLU A 125 -1.47 16.69 -20.62
N LYS A 126 -1.80 17.77 -19.92
CA LYS A 126 -1.20 18.08 -18.60
C LYS A 126 -1.62 17.12 -17.49
N LEU A 127 -2.78 16.48 -17.62
CA LEU A 127 -3.29 15.52 -16.67
C LEU A 127 -2.72 14.12 -16.90
N THR A 128 -2.57 13.71 -18.17
CA THR A 128 -1.99 12.40 -18.52
C THR A 128 -0.54 12.24 -18.08
N ASP A 129 0.24 13.33 -18.06
CA ASP A 129 1.60 13.33 -17.52
C ASP A 129 1.68 12.95 -16.03
N LYS A 130 0.62 13.23 -15.28
CA LYS A 130 0.56 12.99 -13.82
C LYS A 130 -0.35 11.83 -13.42
N LEU A 131 -1.34 11.54 -14.24
CA LEU A 131 -2.27 10.44 -14.08
C LEU A 131 -1.92 9.40 -15.15
N ARG A 132 -1.65 8.17 -14.78
CA ARG A 132 -1.41 7.07 -15.74
C ARG A 132 -2.71 6.70 -16.51
N MET A 133 -3.33 7.68 -17.16
CA MET A 133 -4.53 7.50 -17.96
C MET A 133 -4.21 7.87 -19.41
N THR A 134 -4.88 7.22 -20.35
CA THR A 134 -4.73 7.54 -21.77
C THR A 134 -5.42 8.87 -22.06
N LYS A 135 -4.85 9.68 -22.98
CA LYS A 135 -5.41 10.97 -23.40
C LYS A 135 -6.84 10.83 -23.94
N GLU A 136 -7.10 9.75 -24.66
CA GLU A 136 -8.39 9.42 -25.24
C GLU A 136 -9.46 9.18 -24.17
N ASP A 137 -9.13 8.41 -23.11
CA ASP A 137 -10.06 8.12 -22.01
C ASP A 137 -10.43 9.40 -21.27
N LEU A 138 -9.45 10.25 -21.03
CA LEU A 138 -9.65 11.50 -20.31
C LEU A 138 -10.44 12.52 -21.14
N THR A 139 -10.18 12.63 -22.44
CA THR A 139 -10.90 13.50 -23.34
C THR A 139 -12.36 13.06 -23.48
N THR A 140 -12.59 11.75 -23.62
CA THR A 140 -13.94 11.19 -23.69
C THR A 140 -14.73 11.48 -22.41
N CYS A 141 -14.09 11.29 -21.25
CA CYS A 141 -14.71 11.57 -19.96
C CYS A 141 -15.05 13.06 -19.79
N LEU A 142 -14.16 13.96 -20.17
CA LEU A 142 -14.35 15.40 -20.09
C LEU A 142 -15.42 15.92 -21.07
N LEU A 143 -15.51 15.36 -22.27
CA LEU A 143 -16.53 15.71 -23.26
C LEU A 143 -17.92 15.23 -22.82
N TYR A 144 -18.01 14.03 -22.20
CA TYR A 144 -19.28 13.49 -21.73
C TYR A 144 -19.83 14.20 -20.49
N THR A 145 -18.95 14.72 -19.63
CA THR A 145 -19.35 15.44 -18.40
C THR A 145 -19.51 16.95 -18.60
N SER A 146 -19.11 17.49 -19.76
CA SER A 146 -19.32 18.92 -20.06
C SER A 146 -20.79 19.17 -20.38
N PRO A 147 -21.50 19.97 -19.59
CA PRO A 147 -22.88 20.36 -19.94
C PRO A 147 -22.88 21.03 -21.27
N SER A 148 -23.82 20.63 -22.13
CA SER A 148 -24.00 21.28 -23.45
C SER A 148 -24.26 22.77 -23.23
N PRO A 149 -23.70 23.66 -24.07
CA PRO A 149 -24.01 25.10 -24.01
C PRO A 149 -25.51 25.42 -24.05
N ARG A 150 -26.35 24.49 -24.53
CA ARG A 150 -27.81 24.61 -24.54
C ARG A 150 -28.46 24.44 -23.17
N ASP A 151 -27.80 23.70 -22.24
CA ASP A 151 -28.37 23.42 -20.92
C ASP A 151 -28.16 24.58 -19.94
N LEU A 152 -27.36 25.59 -20.33
CA LEU A 152 -27.09 26.78 -19.52
C LEU A 152 -28.09 27.92 -19.77
N TYR A 153 -29.06 27.75 -20.67
CA TYR A 153 -30.04 28.79 -21.07
C TYR A 153 -31.50 28.35 -20.87
N GLN A 154 -31.75 27.38 -20.01
CA GLN A 154 -33.11 27.02 -19.55
C GLN A 154 -33.36 27.44 -18.12
#